data_a5fe436cbbf7e1c78602f0676e124649
#
_entry.id   a5fe436cbbf7e1c78602f0676e124649
#
_cell.length_a   1.000
_cell.length_b   1.000
_cell.length_c   1.000
_cell.angle_alpha   90.00
_cell.angle_beta   90.00
_cell.angle_gamma   90.00
#
_symmetry.space_group_name_H-M   'P 1'
#
loop_
_entity.id
_entity.type
_entity.pdbx_description
1 polymer ?
#
loop_
_entity_poly.entity_id
_entity_poly.type
_entity_poly.pdbx_seq_one_letter_code
_entity_poly.pdbx_strand_id
1 'polypeptide(L)'
;MASPLLGLIGISGGLAALGLWEARRHRQALAAIPIRVHVNGTRGKTSATKTIAALLRSLGVPTVAKCTGTLPVFIDTHGVERPWPRRGRARIQEQVRFLQVAAGLGAQAAVVECMAVDPVLQWVCEHRLIRSHIGVITNVRTDHLEDMGRSLDEIARSLANTIPRDGWLVTADQRFAPLFAELAAPLNTQVVVAQAGEPGDPAAEHRAIAAEVAKLAGFPASRVEEAAARLPRLVPQVKPLPAPASGAVWLHLWSNNDPDSFQAFLAGPHMPPGLRVPLLNHRADRPMRTRVFAGLIAGWDPLPRVLVTGDPGAERELLRAGIPQDRIRRLPFPPEERAVAEAVADLPVPVVVIGCGNARGMEAFEPVASGFPDGAGVAGAGQAGTGTVLSGQRLPGGEEPS
;
A
#
# COMPACT_ATOMS: atom_id res chain seq x y z
N MET A 1 5.10 58.85 2.97
CA MET A 1 5.06 57.57 3.70
C MET A 1 3.84 56.77 3.19
N ALA A 2 4.06 55.64 2.56
CA ALA A 2 2.93 54.75 2.18
C ALA A 2 2.27 54.24 3.48
N SER A 3 0.95 54.37 3.59
CA SER A 3 0.19 53.91 4.75
C SER A 3 0.42 52.43 4.99
N PRO A 4 0.72 51.97 6.22
CA PRO A 4 0.81 50.52 6.55
C PRO A 4 -0.41 49.74 6.09
N LEU A 5 -1.57 50.39 6.02
CA LEU A 5 -2.82 49.81 5.50
C LEU A 5 -2.72 49.42 4.03
N LEU A 6 -2.11 50.24 3.17
CA LEU A 6 -1.89 49.94 1.77
C LEU A 6 -0.96 48.74 1.57
N GLY A 7 0.07 48.61 2.42
CA GLY A 7 0.95 47.45 2.46
C GLY A 7 0.19 46.16 2.82
N LEU A 8 -0.64 46.22 3.86
CA LEU A 8 -1.46 45.06 4.29
C LEU A 8 -2.48 44.63 3.21
N ILE A 9 -3.16 45.57 2.58
CA ILE A 9 -4.09 45.32 1.47
C ILE A 9 -3.34 44.68 0.31
N GLY A 10 -2.17 45.16 -0.06
CA GLY A 10 -1.35 44.59 -1.14
C GLY A 10 -0.91 43.17 -0.84
N ILE A 11 -0.43 42.89 0.37
CA ILE A 11 -0.04 41.54 0.80
C ILE A 11 -1.24 40.60 0.80
N SER A 12 -2.38 41.03 1.39
CA SER A 12 -3.59 40.21 1.45
C SER A 12 -4.13 39.93 0.07
N GLY A 13 -4.14 40.92 -0.83
CA GLY A 13 -4.53 40.74 -2.23
C GLY A 13 -3.62 39.79 -2.99
N GLY A 14 -2.30 39.92 -2.78
CA GLY A 14 -1.32 38.98 -3.37
C GLY A 14 -1.48 37.54 -2.89
N LEU A 15 -1.72 37.32 -1.60
CA LEU A 15 -1.98 36.01 -1.03
C LEU A 15 -3.29 35.40 -1.54
N ALA A 16 -4.36 36.22 -1.65
CA ALA A 16 -5.62 35.79 -2.21
C ALA A 16 -5.48 35.39 -3.69
N ALA A 17 -4.77 36.19 -4.49
CA ALA A 17 -4.51 35.90 -5.90
C ALA A 17 -3.70 34.61 -6.06
N LEU A 18 -2.69 34.39 -5.24
CA LEU A 18 -1.90 33.16 -5.23
C LEU A 18 -2.78 31.95 -4.87
N GLY A 19 -3.60 32.05 -3.83
CA GLY A 19 -4.52 30.99 -3.44
C GLY A 19 -5.53 30.63 -4.53
N LEU A 20 -6.09 31.64 -5.22
CA LEU A 20 -6.99 31.47 -6.35
C LEU A 20 -6.28 30.79 -7.54
N TRP A 21 -5.04 31.19 -7.83
CA TRP A 21 -4.22 30.58 -8.87
C TRP A 21 -3.92 29.10 -8.57
N GLU A 22 -3.50 28.78 -7.34
CA GLU A 22 -3.27 27.40 -6.90
C GLU A 22 -4.54 26.55 -7.00
N ALA A 23 -5.68 27.07 -6.53
CA ALA A 23 -6.97 26.40 -6.61
C ALA A 23 -7.41 26.15 -8.06
N ARG A 24 -7.18 27.13 -8.96
CA ARG A 24 -7.47 26.98 -10.39
C ARG A 24 -6.58 25.91 -11.01
N ARG A 25 -5.29 25.96 -10.75
CA ARG A 25 -4.33 24.97 -11.25
C ARG A 25 -4.67 23.57 -10.76
N HIS A 26 -5.08 23.42 -9.50
CA HIS A 26 -5.49 22.13 -8.95
C HIS A 26 -6.77 21.60 -9.64
N ARG A 27 -7.80 22.44 -9.83
CA ARG A 27 -9.00 22.07 -10.56
C ARG A 27 -8.68 21.63 -11.99
N GLN A 28 -7.80 22.33 -12.69
CA GLN A 28 -7.34 21.93 -14.02
C GLN A 28 -6.66 20.56 -14.03
N ALA A 29 -5.81 20.30 -13.03
CA ALA A 29 -5.17 18.99 -12.89
C ALA A 29 -6.19 17.86 -12.63
N LEU A 30 -7.21 18.11 -11.79
CA LEU A 30 -8.30 17.16 -11.56
C LEU A 30 -9.10 16.89 -12.85
N ALA A 31 -9.43 17.92 -13.61
CA ALA A 31 -10.18 17.80 -14.88
C ALA A 31 -9.38 17.07 -15.98
N ALA A 32 -8.04 17.17 -15.95
CA ALA A 32 -7.17 16.52 -16.92
C ALA A 32 -7.01 15.01 -16.69
N ILE A 33 -7.42 14.47 -15.52
CA ILE A 33 -7.22 13.06 -15.16
C ILE A 33 -8.60 12.39 -15.05
N PRO A 34 -9.09 11.72 -16.11
CA PRO A 34 -10.43 11.14 -16.16
C PRO A 34 -10.66 9.98 -15.19
N ILE A 35 -9.61 9.25 -14.80
CA ILE A 35 -9.71 8.13 -13.85
C ILE A 35 -8.87 8.46 -12.62
N ARG A 36 -9.53 8.75 -11.50
CA ARG A 36 -8.86 8.95 -10.21
C ARG A 36 -9.31 7.90 -9.23
N VAL A 37 -8.34 7.16 -8.70
CA VAL A 37 -8.55 6.08 -7.72
C VAL A 37 -7.87 6.45 -6.42
N HIS A 38 -8.60 6.44 -5.31
CA HIS A 38 -8.06 6.68 -3.97
C HIS A 38 -8.10 5.40 -3.14
N VAL A 39 -6.93 4.91 -2.76
CA VAL A 39 -6.79 3.62 -2.08
C VAL A 39 -6.54 3.84 -0.60
N ASN A 40 -7.48 3.39 0.23
CA ASN A 40 -7.40 3.39 1.69
C ASN A 40 -7.58 1.96 2.24
N GLY A 41 -7.61 1.82 3.55
CA GLY A 41 -7.72 0.56 4.28
C GLY A 41 -6.63 0.43 5.33
N THR A 42 -6.72 -0.54 6.19
CA THR A 42 -5.71 -0.74 7.24
C THR A 42 -4.44 -1.37 6.67
N ARG A 43 -4.56 -2.38 5.82
CA ARG A 43 -3.42 -3.13 5.25
C ARG A 43 -3.54 -3.28 3.74
N GLY A 44 -2.39 -3.48 3.09
CA GLY A 44 -2.33 -3.78 1.67
C GLY A 44 -2.52 -2.58 0.74
N LYS A 45 -2.65 -1.35 1.25
CA LYS A 45 -2.82 -0.13 0.44
C LYS A 45 -1.79 0.01 -0.67
N THR A 46 -0.51 -0.11 -0.33
CA THR A 46 0.60 0.01 -1.29
C THR A 46 0.52 -1.06 -2.37
N SER A 47 0.29 -2.32 -1.98
CA SER A 47 0.17 -3.43 -2.93
C SER A 47 -1.05 -3.27 -3.84
N ALA A 48 -2.21 -2.91 -3.28
CA ALA A 48 -3.41 -2.63 -4.08
C ALA A 48 -3.18 -1.47 -5.05
N THR A 49 -2.56 -0.36 -4.60
CA THR A 49 -2.20 0.79 -5.44
C THR A 49 -1.32 0.38 -6.61
N LYS A 50 -0.26 -0.40 -6.35
CA LYS A 50 0.65 -0.92 -7.39
C LYS A 50 -0.07 -1.85 -8.36
N THR A 51 -0.89 -2.78 -7.85
CA THR A 51 -1.64 -3.75 -8.66
C THR A 51 -2.68 -3.07 -9.56
N ILE A 52 -3.47 -2.13 -9.03
CA ILE A 52 -4.43 -1.34 -9.80
C ILE A 52 -3.72 -0.58 -10.92
N ALA A 53 -2.64 0.13 -10.59
CA ALA A 53 -1.89 0.91 -11.57
C ALA A 53 -1.26 0.03 -12.64
N ALA A 54 -0.72 -1.14 -12.28
CA ALA A 54 -0.16 -2.09 -13.23
C ALA A 54 -1.22 -2.66 -14.17
N LEU A 55 -2.41 -3.01 -13.65
CA LEU A 55 -3.51 -3.51 -14.47
C LEU A 55 -4.02 -2.44 -15.45
N LEU A 56 -4.24 -1.21 -15.00
CA LEU A 56 -4.67 -0.13 -15.89
C LEU A 56 -3.64 0.14 -17.00
N ARG A 57 -2.34 0.12 -16.67
CA ARG A 57 -1.29 0.23 -17.71
C ARG A 57 -1.30 -0.94 -18.69
N SER A 58 -1.47 -2.16 -18.23
CA SER A 58 -1.56 -3.34 -19.11
C SER A 58 -2.78 -3.30 -20.03
N LEU A 59 -3.83 -2.57 -19.65
CA LEU A 59 -5.00 -2.28 -20.46
C LEU A 59 -4.80 -1.09 -21.42
N GLY A 60 -3.60 -0.47 -21.43
CA GLY A 60 -3.24 0.62 -22.33
C GLY A 60 -3.54 2.03 -21.80
N VAL A 61 -3.89 2.18 -20.52
CA VAL A 61 -4.14 3.49 -19.90
C VAL A 61 -2.83 4.10 -19.38
N PRO A 62 -2.40 5.28 -19.83
CA PRO A 62 -1.30 6.02 -19.23
C PRO A 62 -1.60 6.30 -17.74
N THR A 63 -1.04 5.48 -16.84
CA THR A 63 -1.40 5.47 -15.42
C THR A 63 -0.20 5.79 -14.56
N VAL A 64 -0.32 6.78 -13.69
CA VAL A 64 0.65 7.07 -12.63
C VAL A 64 0.10 6.62 -11.28
N ALA A 65 1.02 6.31 -10.35
CA ALA A 65 0.60 6.00 -8.99
C ALA A 65 1.52 6.66 -7.95
N LYS A 66 0.98 6.88 -6.75
CA LYS A 66 1.74 7.33 -5.59
C LYS A 66 1.47 6.43 -4.40
N CYS A 67 2.51 5.77 -3.94
CA CYS A 67 2.51 4.99 -2.70
C CYS A 67 3.09 5.84 -1.56
N THR A 68 2.60 5.62 -0.34
CA THR A 68 2.95 6.45 0.83
C THR A 68 3.49 5.65 2.01
N GLY A 69 3.81 4.38 1.81
CA GLY A 69 4.36 3.48 2.81
C GLY A 69 5.59 4.01 3.54
N THR A 70 6.51 3.14 3.93
CA THR A 70 7.73 3.52 4.67
C THR A 70 8.56 4.55 3.90
N LEU A 71 8.71 4.35 2.59
CA LEU A 71 9.28 5.32 1.65
C LEU A 71 8.19 5.73 0.64
N PRO A 72 7.96 7.04 0.45
CA PRO A 72 7.02 7.48 -0.56
C PRO A 72 7.60 7.26 -1.96
N VAL A 73 6.81 6.59 -2.82
CA VAL A 73 7.21 6.22 -4.18
C VAL A 73 6.24 6.83 -5.19
N PHE A 74 6.78 7.39 -6.25
CA PHE A 74 6.07 7.77 -7.45
C PHE A 74 6.31 6.71 -8.53
N ILE A 75 5.24 6.26 -9.17
CA ILE A 75 5.29 5.31 -10.30
C ILE A 75 4.81 6.06 -11.53
N ASP A 76 5.66 6.16 -12.53
CA ASP A 76 5.34 6.89 -13.76
C ASP A 76 4.46 6.07 -14.72
N THR A 77 4.09 6.66 -15.86
CA THR A 77 3.23 6.02 -16.87
C THR A 77 3.83 4.75 -17.49
N HIS A 78 5.14 4.56 -17.38
CA HIS A 78 5.86 3.38 -17.84
C HIS A 78 6.03 2.32 -16.75
N GLY A 79 5.58 2.62 -15.52
CA GLY A 79 5.72 1.72 -14.36
C GLY A 79 7.05 1.84 -13.63
N VAL A 80 7.88 2.83 -13.98
CA VAL A 80 9.17 3.04 -13.31
C VAL A 80 8.94 3.68 -11.95
N GLU A 81 9.44 3.03 -10.92
CA GLU A 81 9.35 3.50 -9.54
C GLU A 81 10.48 4.48 -9.22
N ARG A 82 10.14 5.62 -8.64
CA ARG A 82 11.09 6.63 -8.20
C ARG A 82 10.73 7.15 -6.81
N PRO A 83 11.71 7.48 -5.96
CA PRO A 83 11.42 8.11 -4.69
C PRO A 83 10.63 9.41 -4.88
N TRP A 84 9.52 9.57 -4.13
CA TRP A 84 8.80 10.84 -4.11
C TRP A 84 9.55 11.85 -3.24
N PRO A 85 9.97 13.00 -3.78
CA PRO A 85 10.75 13.97 -3.02
C PRO A 85 9.89 14.61 -1.94
N ARG A 86 10.22 14.33 -0.69
CA ARG A 86 9.56 14.86 0.49
C ARG A 86 10.50 15.79 1.24
N ARG A 87 10.03 17.00 1.53
CA ARG A 87 10.72 17.96 2.39
C ARG A 87 10.04 17.97 3.76
N GLY A 88 10.67 17.38 4.76
CA GLY A 88 10.14 17.30 6.13
C GLY A 88 9.10 16.19 6.34
N ARG A 89 8.15 16.42 7.25
CA ARG A 89 7.11 15.45 7.62
C ARG A 89 6.10 15.24 6.48
N ALA A 90 5.44 14.08 6.46
CA ALA A 90 4.35 13.78 5.55
C ALA A 90 3.20 14.80 5.70
N ARG A 91 2.70 15.32 4.58
CA ARG A 91 1.61 16.30 4.53
C ARG A 91 0.63 15.94 3.43
N ILE A 92 -0.66 16.03 3.71
CA ILE A 92 -1.71 15.70 2.74
C ILE A 92 -1.65 16.56 1.46
N GLN A 93 -1.09 17.79 1.53
CA GLN A 93 -0.87 18.66 0.36
C GLN A 93 0.04 18.04 -0.71
N GLU A 94 0.82 17.01 -0.37
CA GLU A 94 1.58 16.24 -1.37
C GLU A 94 0.68 15.66 -2.47
N GLN A 95 -0.61 15.39 -2.16
CA GLN A 95 -1.57 14.86 -3.13
C GLN A 95 -1.89 15.88 -4.22
N VAL A 96 -1.98 17.18 -3.88
CA VAL A 96 -2.16 18.25 -4.86
C VAL A 96 -1.00 18.28 -5.85
N ARG A 97 0.23 18.27 -5.33
CA ARG A 97 1.44 18.25 -6.17
C ARG A 97 1.50 16.99 -7.04
N PHE A 98 1.14 15.83 -6.49
CA PHE A 98 1.11 14.58 -7.25
C PHE A 98 0.16 14.68 -8.45
N LEU A 99 -1.07 15.16 -8.23
CA LEU A 99 -2.06 15.29 -9.32
C LEU A 99 -1.63 16.32 -10.38
N GLN A 100 -0.94 17.39 -9.98
CA GLN A 100 -0.37 18.35 -10.94
C GLN A 100 0.74 17.72 -11.78
N VAL A 101 1.59 16.88 -11.18
CA VAL A 101 2.63 16.12 -11.91
C VAL A 101 1.97 15.09 -12.83
N ALA A 102 0.96 14.37 -12.36
CA ALA A 102 0.20 13.41 -13.16
C ALA A 102 -0.41 14.06 -14.41
N ALA A 103 -1.09 15.20 -14.23
CA ALA A 103 -1.66 15.96 -15.34
C ALA A 103 -0.58 16.44 -16.32
N GLY A 104 0.56 16.91 -15.81
CA GLY A 104 1.69 17.37 -16.63
C GLY A 104 2.35 16.24 -17.44
N LEU A 105 2.23 14.99 -16.99
CA LEU A 105 2.68 13.80 -17.72
C LEU A 105 1.64 13.25 -18.70
N GLY A 106 0.48 13.88 -18.83
CA GLY A 106 -0.61 13.40 -19.66
C GLY A 106 -1.25 12.10 -19.15
N ALA A 107 -1.17 11.83 -17.86
CA ALA A 107 -1.77 10.63 -17.28
C ALA A 107 -3.29 10.67 -17.42
N GLN A 108 -3.87 9.58 -17.90
CA GLN A 108 -5.31 9.35 -17.98
C GLN A 108 -5.87 8.70 -16.72
N ALA A 109 -5.01 8.04 -15.93
CA ALA A 109 -5.37 7.51 -14.64
C ALA A 109 -4.33 7.89 -13.57
N ALA A 110 -4.83 8.19 -12.36
CA ALA A 110 -4.01 8.43 -11.18
C ALA A 110 -4.51 7.54 -10.03
N VAL A 111 -3.63 6.69 -9.51
CA VAL A 111 -3.92 5.82 -8.37
C VAL A 111 -3.15 6.34 -7.16
N VAL A 112 -3.86 6.72 -6.12
CA VAL A 112 -3.30 7.45 -4.97
C VAL A 112 -3.53 6.66 -3.69
N GLU A 113 -2.46 6.29 -3.00
CA GLU A 113 -2.56 5.71 -1.66
C GLU A 113 -2.88 6.80 -0.64
N CYS A 114 -3.86 6.55 0.22
CA CYS A 114 -4.20 7.43 1.34
C CYS A 114 -3.05 7.46 2.36
N MET A 115 -2.59 8.67 2.66
CA MET A 115 -1.51 8.90 3.63
C MET A 115 -2.00 9.39 4.99
N ALA A 116 -3.28 9.71 5.11
CA ALA A 116 -3.87 10.22 6.32
C ALA A 116 -4.35 9.07 7.22
N VAL A 117 -4.06 9.18 8.51
CA VAL A 117 -4.59 8.29 9.55
C VAL A 117 -5.78 8.97 10.24
N ASP A 118 -5.64 10.26 10.56
CA ASP A 118 -6.70 11.08 11.16
C ASP A 118 -7.94 11.14 10.26
N PRO A 119 -9.16 10.89 10.78
CA PRO A 119 -10.39 10.84 9.98
C PRO A 119 -10.72 12.14 9.25
N VAL A 120 -10.43 13.31 9.86
CA VAL A 120 -10.66 14.62 9.23
C VAL A 120 -9.70 14.80 8.05
N LEU A 121 -8.43 14.41 8.21
CA LEU A 121 -7.46 14.48 7.14
C LEU A 121 -7.77 13.48 6.01
N GLN A 122 -8.33 12.31 6.32
CA GLN A 122 -8.85 11.36 5.32
C GLN A 122 -9.96 12.00 4.49
N TRP A 123 -10.93 12.63 5.16
CA TRP A 123 -12.03 13.34 4.50
C TRP A 123 -11.50 14.47 3.60
N VAL A 124 -10.57 15.30 4.10
CA VAL A 124 -9.95 16.39 3.32
C VAL A 124 -9.20 15.83 2.12
N CYS A 125 -8.44 14.73 2.28
CA CYS A 125 -7.75 14.07 1.16
C CYS A 125 -8.73 13.71 0.05
N GLU A 126 -9.83 13.05 0.38
CA GLU A 126 -10.81 12.62 -0.61
C GLU A 126 -11.57 13.81 -1.19
N HIS A 127 -12.30 14.54 -0.34
CA HIS A 127 -13.34 15.48 -0.82
C HIS A 127 -12.79 16.84 -1.26
N ARG A 128 -11.54 17.18 -0.93
CA ARG A 128 -10.92 18.45 -1.31
C ARG A 128 -9.73 18.31 -2.24
N LEU A 129 -8.92 17.23 -2.07
CA LEU A 129 -7.65 17.13 -2.77
C LEU A 129 -7.68 16.14 -3.93
N ILE A 130 -8.24 14.94 -3.77
CA ILE A 130 -8.19 13.88 -4.79
C ILE A 130 -9.49 13.84 -5.59
N ARG A 131 -10.63 13.91 -4.93
CA ARG A 131 -11.96 13.84 -5.53
C ARG A 131 -12.04 12.64 -6.49
N SER A 132 -11.81 11.46 -5.95
CA SER A 132 -11.74 10.24 -6.73
C SER A 132 -13.08 9.86 -7.37
N HIS A 133 -13.06 9.15 -8.48
CA HIS A 133 -14.23 8.52 -9.07
C HIS A 133 -14.45 7.13 -8.46
N ILE A 134 -13.35 6.48 -8.07
CA ILE A 134 -13.36 5.15 -7.48
C ILE A 134 -12.55 5.21 -6.18
N GLY A 135 -13.22 5.02 -5.05
CA GLY A 135 -12.60 4.76 -3.76
C GLY A 135 -12.28 3.28 -3.62
N VAL A 136 -11.23 2.95 -2.89
CA VAL A 136 -10.91 1.59 -2.50
C VAL A 136 -10.68 1.53 -1.00
N ILE A 137 -11.35 0.62 -0.31
CA ILE A 137 -11.02 0.24 1.06
C ILE A 137 -10.63 -1.22 1.05
N THR A 138 -9.32 -1.50 1.20
CA THR A 138 -8.79 -2.85 1.06
C THR A 138 -9.37 -3.80 2.12
N ASN A 139 -9.25 -3.42 3.38
CA ASN A 139 -9.77 -4.17 4.52
C ASN A 139 -9.86 -3.31 5.78
N VAL A 140 -10.54 -3.84 6.81
CA VAL A 140 -10.65 -3.24 8.14
C VAL A 140 -10.04 -4.21 9.15
N ARG A 141 -8.89 -3.83 9.71
CA ARG A 141 -8.16 -4.58 10.74
C ARG A 141 -7.74 -3.65 11.86
N THR A 142 -7.35 -4.21 12.99
CA THR A 142 -6.84 -3.43 14.12
C THR A 142 -5.55 -2.71 13.75
N ASP A 143 -5.61 -1.38 13.68
CA ASP A 143 -4.46 -0.51 13.41
C ASP A 143 -4.75 0.91 13.92
N HIS A 144 -3.71 1.67 14.27
CA HIS A 144 -3.82 3.08 14.68
C HIS A 144 -4.98 3.40 15.64
N LEU A 145 -5.12 2.59 16.70
CA LEU A 145 -6.25 2.66 17.66
C LEU A 145 -6.39 4.04 18.33
N GLU A 146 -5.32 4.81 18.40
CA GLU A 146 -5.30 6.15 18.99
C GLU A 146 -5.97 7.19 18.08
N ASP A 147 -5.89 6.99 16.76
CA ASP A 147 -6.36 7.94 15.75
C ASP A 147 -7.68 7.51 15.10
N MET A 148 -7.82 6.20 14.79
CA MET A 148 -8.94 5.68 13.98
C MET A 148 -10.08 5.11 14.82
N GLY A 149 -9.85 4.84 16.10
CA GLY A 149 -10.84 4.25 17.01
C GLY A 149 -10.39 2.93 17.65
N ARG A 150 -11.12 2.49 18.68
CA ARG A 150 -10.77 1.34 19.53
C ARG A 150 -11.45 0.04 19.12
N SER A 151 -12.44 0.13 18.23
CA SER A 151 -13.18 -1.02 17.69
C SER A 151 -13.04 -1.08 16.18
N LEU A 152 -13.28 -2.25 15.59
CA LEU A 152 -13.26 -2.41 14.14
C LEU A 152 -14.34 -1.58 13.46
N ASP A 153 -15.51 -1.38 14.12
CA ASP A 153 -16.57 -0.50 13.60
C ASP A 153 -16.13 0.97 13.56
N GLU A 154 -15.44 1.45 14.59
CA GLU A 154 -14.90 2.81 14.60
C GLU A 154 -13.83 2.99 13.51
N ILE A 155 -12.95 2.00 13.35
CA ILE A 155 -11.95 2.00 12.28
C ILE A 155 -12.62 2.00 10.90
N ALA A 156 -13.66 1.17 10.70
CA ALA A 156 -14.41 1.15 9.44
C ALA A 156 -15.05 2.51 9.13
N ARG A 157 -15.68 3.16 10.13
CA ARG A 157 -16.25 4.51 10.01
C ARG A 157 -15.17 5.56 9.73
N SER A 158 -13.98 5.43 10.32
CA SER A 158 -12.85 6.29 10.02
C SER A 158 -12.41 6.15 8.57
N LEU A 159 -12.23 4.93 8.08
CA LEU A 159 -11.87 4.65 6.68
C LEU A 159 -12.92 5.13 5.68
N ALA A 160 -14.20 5.07 6.06
CA ALA A 160 -15.32 5.53 5.24
C ALA A 160 -15.27 7.03 4.88
N ASN A 161 -14.44 7.84 5.58
CA ASN A 161 -14.19 9.23 5.18
C ASN A 161 -13.54 9.37 3.80
N THR A 162 -13.02 8.28 3.22
CA THR A 162 -12.49 8.25 1.85
C THR A 162 -13.48 7.67 0.82
N ILE A 163 -14.75 7.49 1.16
CA ILE A 163 -15.79 7.16 0.19
C ILE A 163 -16.00 8.38 -0.73
N PRO A 164 -15.87 8.24 -2.05
CA PRO A 164 -16.04 9.36 -2.96
C PRO A 164 -17.49 9.85 -3.01
N ARG A 165 -17.73 10.95 -3.70
CA ARG A 165 -19.08 11.40 -4.08
C ARG A 165 -19.36 11.03 -5.54
N ASP A 166 -20.62 10.64 -5.84
CA ASP A 166 -21.09 10.36 -7.20
C ASP A 166 -20.18 9.33 -7.92
N GLY A 167 -19.80 8.25 -7.25
CA GLY A 167 -18.83 7.30 -7.76
C GLY A 167 -19.01 5.88 -7.24
N TRP A 168 -17.91 5.17 -7.09
CA TRP A 168 -17.89 3.79 -6.61
C TRP A 168 -16.91 3.61 -5.47
N LEU A 169 -17.26 2.74 -4.53
CA LEU A 169 -16.36 2.20 -3.53
C LEU A 169 -16.14 0.71 -3.80
N VAL A 170 -14.90 0.30 -3.98
CA VAL A 170 -14.52 -1.12 -4.08
C VAL A 170 -13.91 -1.57 -2.75
N THR A 171 -14.36 -2.70 -2.23
CA THR A 171 -13.77 -3.31 -1.03
C THR A 171 -13.68 -4.83 -1.18
N ALA A 172 -12.67 -5.45 -0.57
CA ALA A 172 -12.60 -6.90 -0.41
C ALA A 172 -13.14 -7.37 0.97
N ASP A 173 -13.39 -6.44 1.88
CA ASP A 173 -13.90 -6.75 3.23
C ASP A 173 -15.44 -6.91 3.21
N GLN A 174 -15.88 -8.16 3.00
CA GLN A 174 -17.31 -8.50 2.97
C GLN A 174 -18.03 -8.17 4.28
N ARG A 175 -17.33 -8.26 5.42
CA ARG A 175 -17.92 -8.03 6.76
C ARG A 175 -18.42 -6.59 6.92
N PHE A 176 -17.66 -5.61 6.39
CA PHE A 176 -17.97 -4.19 6.50
C PHE A 176 -18.68 -3.61 5.27
N ALA A 177 -18.88 -4.39 4.20
CA ALA A 177 -19.58 -3.94 3.01
C ALA A 177 -20.97 -3.36 3.29
N PRO A 178 -21.82 -3.94 4.19
CA PRO A 178 -23.11 -3.36 4.54
C PRO A 178 -22.99 -1.98 5.20
N LEU A 179 -22.05 -1.80 6.12
CA LEU A 179 -21.78 -0.50 6.76
C LEU A 179 -21.31 0.53 5.73
N PHE A 180 -20.42 0.12 4.83
CA PHE A 180 -19.96 1.01 3.75
C PHE A 180 -21.09 1.40 2.81
N ALA A 181 -22.03 0.48 2.50
CA ALA A 181 -23.20 0.80 1.68
C ALA A 181 -24.12 1.83 2.37
N GLU A 182 -24.34 1.70 3.66
CA GLU A 182 -25.08 2.69 4.46
C GLU A 182 -24.42 4.07 4.39
N LEU A 183 -23.09 4.14 4.59
CA LEU A 183 -22.34 5.39 4.61
C LEU A 183 -22.13 6.00 3.22
N ALA A 184 -22.17 5.19 2.16
CA ALA A 184 -22.02 5.60 0.77
C ALA A 184 -23.33 6.16 0.18
N ALA A 185 -24.49 5.70 0.65
CA ALA A 185 -25.79 6.10 0.12
C ALA A 185 -26.02 7.64 0.09
N PRO A 186 -25.74 8.41 1.18
CA PRO A 186 -25.89 9.86 1.17
C PRO A 186 -24.88 10.59 0.28
N LEU A 187 -23.83 9.87 -0.17
CA LEU A 187 -22.82 10.38 -1.10
C LEU A 187 -23.12 10.04 -2.57
N ASN A 188 -24.27 9.40 -2.84
CA ASN A 188 -24.63 8.88 -4.16
C ASN A 188 -23.54 7.96 -4.74
N THR A 189 -22.99 7.07 -3.89
CA THR A 189 -21.88 6.18 -4.25
C THR A 189 -22.30 4.73 -4.10
N GLN A 190 -21.98 3.91 -5.09
CA GLN A 190 -22.27 2.48 -5.10
C GLN A 190 -21.09 1.70 -4.50
N VAL A 191 -21.38 0.65 -3.73
CA VAL A 191 -20.38 -0.22 -3.14
C VAL A 191 -20.30 -1.52 -3.93
N VAL A 192 -19.09 -1.88 -4.35
CA VAL A 192 -18.78 -3.12 -5.06
C VAL A 192 -17.86 -3.97 -4.19
N VAL A 193 -18.26 -5.22 -3.95
CA VAL A 193 -17.45 -6.18 -3.20
C VAL A 193 -16.61 -7.00 -4.16
N ALA A 194 -15.30 -6.83 -4.11
CA ALA A 194 -14.37 -7.62 -4.90
C ALA A 194 -14.28 -9.05 -4.33
N GLN A 195 -14.60 -10.04 -5.15
CA GLN A 195 -14.58 -11.45 -4.77
C GLN A 195 -13.18 -12.02 -5.02
N ALA A 196 -12.42 -12.27 -3.95
CA ALA A 196 -11.18 -13.05 -4.03
C ALA A 196 -11.52 -14.53 -3.94
N GLY A 197 -10.90 -15.37 -4.81
CA GLY A 197 -11.23 -16.80 -4.89
C GLY A 197 -10.93 -17.58 -3.61
N GLU A 198 -9.82 -17.30 -2.92
CA GLU A 198 -9.46 -17.97 -1.68
C GLU A 198 -9.33 -16.93 -0.54
N PRO A 199 -10.04 -17.14 0.58
CA PRO A 199 -9.87 -16.31 1.77
C PRO A 199 -8.43 -16.39 2.29
N GLY A 200 -7.82 -15.24 2.55
CA GLY A 200 -6.49 -15.17 3.16
C GLY A 200 -5.30 -15.10 2.18
N ASP A 201 -5.54 -15.04 0.86
CA ASP A 201 -4.50 -14.65 -0.12
C ASP A 201 -4.57 -13.13 -0.40
N PRO A 202 -3.70 -12.30 0.22
CA PRO A 202 -3.71 -10.86 -0.02
C PRO A 202 -3.43 -10.49 -1.48
N ALA A 203 -2.67 -11.32 -2.21
CA ALA A 203 -2.39 -11.06 -3.61
C ALA A 203 -3.62 -11.31 -4.49
N ALA A 204 -4.43 -12.32 -4.16
CA ALA A 204 -5.72 -12.55 -4.82
C ALA A 204 -6.70 -11.42 -4.51
N GLU A 205 -6.77 -10.97 -3.26
CA GLU A 205 -7.61 -9.80 -2.87
C GLU A 205 -7.23 -8.55 -3.66
N HIS A 206 -5.95 -8.22 -3.76
CA HIS A 206 -5.49 -7.04 -4.50
C HIS A 206 -5.78 -7.16 -6.01
N ARG A 207 -5.67 -8.35 -6.61
CA ARG A 207 -6.02 -8.58 -8.01
C ARG A 207 -7.53 -8.45 -8.24
N ALA A 208 -8.36 -8.99 -7.34
CA ALA A 208 -9.80 -8.86 -7.40
C ALA A 208 -10.23 -7.38 -7.32
N ILE A 209 -9.68 -6.62 -6.37
CA ILE A 209 -9.90 -5.17 -6.26
C ILE A 209 -9.49 -4.47 -7.57
N ALA A 210 -8.30 -4.76 -8.10
CA ALA A 210 -7.82 -4.14 -9.32
C ALA A 210 -8.72 -4.47 -10.53
N ALA A 211 -9.22 -5.70 -10.61
CA ALA A 211 -10.14 -6.12 -11.66
C ALA A 211 -11.47 -5.34 -11.59
N GLU A 212 -12.06 -5.19 -10.40
CA GLU A 212 -13.29 -4.39 -10.24
C GLU A 212 -13.05 -2.92 -10.59
N VAL A 213 -11.94 -2.32 -10.13
CA VAL A 213 -11.55 -0.95 -10.50
C VAL A 213 -11.44 -0.80 -12.03
N ALA A 214 -10.83 -1.77 -12.73
CA ALA A 214 -10.69 -1.71 -14.18
C ALA A 214 -12.05 -1.85 -14.90
N LYS A 215 -12.94 -2.73 -14.42
CA LYS A 215 -14.31 -2.84 -14.95
C LYS A 215 -15.09 -1.53 -14.79
N LEU A 216 -15.02 -0.91 -13.61
CA LEU A 216 -15.64 0.39 -13.31
C LEU A 216 -15.03 1.54 -14.12
N ALA A 217 -13.76 1.41 -14.51
CA ALA A 217 -13.11 2.35 -15.43
C ALA A 217 -13.53 2.14 -16.91
N GLY A 218 -14.47 1.22 -17.19
CA GLY A 218 -15.08 1.01 -18.50
C GLY A 218 -14.46 -0.10 -19.35
N PHE A 219 -13.60 -0.96 -18.78
CA PHE A 219 -13.02 -2.06 -19.54
C PHE A 219 -13.90 -3.32 -19.50
N PRO A 220 -14.08 -4.03 -20.64
CA PRO A 220 -14.80 -5.30 -20.68
C PRO A 220 -14.19 -6.35 -19.76
N ALA A 221 -15.03 -7.11 -19.06
CA ALA A 221 -14.61 -8.12 -18.08
C ALA A 221 -13.59 -9.12 -18.66
N SER A 222 -13.79 -9.59 -19.89
CA SER A 222 -12.88 -10.54 -20.55
C SER A 222 -11.46 -9.98 -20.74
N ARG A 223 -11.34 -8.70 -21.14
CA ARG A 223 -10.04 -8.03 -21.26
C ARG A 223 -9.36 -7.83 -19.89
N VAL A 224 -10.18 -7.50 -18.87
CA VAL A 224 -9.68 -7.33 -17.51
C VAL A 224 -9.15 -8.65 -16.96
N GLU A 225 -9.87 -9.75 -17.13
CA GLU A 225 -9.46 -11.08 -16.67
C GLU A 225 -8.18 -11.55 -17.35
N GLU A 226 -8.09 -11.39 -18.68
CA GLU A 226 -6.87 -11.70 -19.43
C GLU A 226 -5.67 -10.89 -18.96
N ALA A 227 -5.84 -9.58 -18.79
CA ALA A 227 -4.78 -8.68 -18.32
C ALA A 227 -4.38 -8.99 -16.86
N ALA A 228 -5.35 -9.26 -15.98
CA ALA A 228 -5.11 -9.61 -14.59
C ALA A 228 -4.38 -10.95 -14.43
N ALA A 229 -4.66 -11.92 -15.29
CA ALA A 229 -3.95 -13.20 -15.30
C ALA A 229 -2.46 -13.08 -15.67
N ARG A 230 -2.12 -12.05 -16.44
CA ARG A 230 -0.72 -11.75 -16.85
C ARG A 230 0.03 -10.89 -15.84
N LEU A 231 -0.66 -10.33 -14.84
CA LEU A 231 0.02 -9.53 -13.82
C LEU A 231 0.99 -10.40 -13.01
N PRO A 232 2.21 -9.90 -12.77
CA PRO A 232 3.15 -10.61 -11.94
C PRO A 232 2.57 -10.78 -10.52
N ARG A 233 2.76 -11.95 -9.94
CA ARG A 233 2.41 -12.18 -8.55
C ARG A 233 3.49 -11.57 -7.68
N LEU A 234 3.12 -10.63 -6.81
CA LEU A 234 4.02 -10.15 -5.78
C LEU A 234 4.11 -11.24 -4.71
N VAL A 235 5.22 -11.92 -4.66
CA VAL A 235 5.50 -12.95 -3.64
C VAL A 235 6.63 -12.48 -2.74
N PRO A 236 6.59 -12.81 -1.44
CA PRO A 236 7.71 -12.55 -0.56
C PRO A 236 8.97 -13.22 -1.10
N GLN A 237 10.11 -12.55 -0.95
CA GLN A 237 11.38 -13.15 -1.34
C GLN A 237 11.71 -14.34 -0.45
N VAL A 238 12.11 -15.45 -1.08
CA VAL A 238 12.68 -16.62 -0.41
C VAL A 238 14.08 -16.80 -0.95
N LYS A 239 15.09 -16.60 -0.10
CA LYS A 239 16.49 -16.73 -0.48
C LYS A 239 17.11 -17.94 0.22
N PRO A 240 17.83 -18.82 -0.52
CA PRO A 240 18.68 -19.81 0.11
C PRO A 240 19.74 -19.14 0.99
N LEU A 241 19.99 -19.68 2.17
CA LEU A 241 21.08 -19.21 3.02
C LEU A 241 22.41 -19.84 2.58
N PRO A 242 23.53 -19.09 2.66
CA PRO A 242 24.85 -19.62 2.35
C PRO A 242 25.33 -20.59 3.42
N ALA A 243 26.44 -21.29 3.18
CA ALA A 243 27.13 -22.06 4.20
C ALA A 243 27.46 -21.14 5.42
N PRO A 244 27.38 -21.65 6.68
CA PRO A 244 27.24 -23.06 7.06
C PRO A 244 25.79 -23.60 7.10
N ALA A 245 24.76 -22.82 6.82
CA ALA A 245 23.35 -23.24 6.89
C ALA A 245 22.80 -23.72 5.53
N SER A 246 23.54 -24.52 4.78
CA SER A 246 23.08 -25.09 3.51
C SER A 246 21.81 -25.92 3.71
N GLY A 247 20.77 -25.62 2.90
CA GLY A 247 19.44 -26.23 3.04
C GLY A 247 18.46 -25.43 3.91
N ALA A 248 18.90 -24.32 4.50
CA ALA A 248 18.02 -23.33 5.11
C ALA A 248 17.65 -22.22 4.11
N VAL A 249 16.48 -21.64 4.30
CA VAL A 249 16.01 -20.49 3.50
C VAL A 249 15.63 -19.32 4.38
N TRP A 250 15.77 -18.13 3.83
CA TRP A 250 15.31 -16.89 4.48
C TRP A 250 14.10 -16.34 3.72
N LEU A 251 12.96 -16.32 4.39
CA LEU A 251 11.68 -15.81 3.92
C LEU A 251 11.49 -14.37 4.41
N HIS A 252 11.35 -13.43 3.51
CA HIS A 252 11.22 -12.01 3.81
C HIS A 252 9.75 -11.59 3.92
N LEU A 253 9.17 -11.59 5.13
CA LEU A 253 7.79 -11.15 5.39
C LEU A 253 7.71 -9.76 6.05
N TRP A 254 8.69 -8.89 5.84
CA TRP A 254 8.74 -7.56 6.45
C TRP A 254 7.55 -6.67 6.09
N SER A 255 6.96 -6.85 4.91
CA SER A 255 5.76 -6.14 4.48
C SER A 255 4.49 -6.62 5.19
N ASN A 256 4.46 -7.88 5.66
CA ASN A 256 3.38 -8.45 6.47
C ASN A 256 3.59 -8.07 7.94
N ASN A 257 3.60 -6.76 8.21
CA ASN A 257 3.99 -6.19 9.49
C ASN A 257 2.82 -6.03 10.47
N ASP A 258 1.75 -6.77 10.26
CA ASP A 258 0.62 -6.96 11.18
C ASP A 258 0.39 -8.45 11.49
N PRO A 259 -0.15 -8.76 12.67
CA PRO A 259 -0.34 -10.14 13.13
C PRO A 259 -1.20 -10.99 12.21
N ASP A 260 -2.31 -10.43 11.74
CA ASP A 260 -3.33 -11.18 10.98
C ASP A 260 -2.80 -11.57 9.59
N SER A 261 -2.20 -10.61 8.86
CA SER A 261 -1.56 -10.89 7.56
C SER A 261 -0.39 -11.84 7.68
N PHE A 262 0.40 -11.71 8.76
CA PHE A 262 1.54 -12.58 9.04
C PHE A 262 1.08 -14.01 9.30
N GLN A 263 0.09 -14.22 10.18
CA GLN A 263 -0.47 -15.54 10.47
C GLN A 263 -1.16 -16.17 9.25
N ALA A 264 -1.93 -15.38 8.49
CA ALA A 264 -2.56 -15.85 7.26
C ALA A 264 -1.53 -16.38 6.25
N PHE A 265 -0.41 -15.67 6.09
CA PHE A 265 0.68 -16.16 5.23
C PHE A 265 1.30 -17.45 5.76
N LEU A 266 1.55 -17.55 7.08
CA LEU A 266 2.14 -18.75 7.70
C LEU A 266 1.24 -19.99 7.58
N ALA A 267 -0.08 -19.79 7.48
CA ALA A 267 -1.06 -20.85 7.26
C ALA A 267 -1.30 -21.16 5.77
N GLY A 268 -0.81 -20.29 4.87
CA GLY A 268 -1.07 -20.39 3.43
C GLY A 268 -0.15 -21.39 2.70
N PRO A 269 -0.51 -21.74 1.44
CA PRO A 269 0.19 -22.75 0.63
C PRO A 269 1.58 -22.32 0.17
N HIS A 270 1.93 -21.04 0.30
CA HIS A 270 3.22 -20.48 -0.13
C HIS A 270 4.31 -20.53 0.95
N MET A 271 3.98 -21.05 2.13
CA MET A 271 4.94 -21.20 3.22
C MET A 271 5.90 -22.36 2.93
N PRO A 272 7.23 -22.13 2.85
CA PRO A 272 8.18 -23.22 2.69
C PRO A 272 8.11 -24.21 3.87
N PRO A 273 8.27 -25.51 3.61
CA PRO A 273 8.34 -26.51 4.69
C PRO A 273 9.64 -26.37 5.48
N GLY A 274 9.59 -26.59 6.78
CA GLY A 274 10.79 -26.59 7.63
C GLY A 274 10.56 -26.06 9.03
N LEU A 275 11.62 -26.15 9.82
CA LEU A 275 11.69 -25.62 11.18
C LEU A 275 11.68 -24.09 11.13
N ARG A 276 10.70 -23.47 11.76
CA ARG A 276 10.49 -22.02 11.71
C ARG A 276 11.34 -21.29 12.73
N VAL A 277 12.13 -20.32 12.27
CA VAL A 277 12.95 -19.44 13.11
C VAL A 277 12.58 -17.99 12.81
N PRO A 278 11.91 -17.26 13.71
CA PRO A 278 11.58 -15.86 13.49
C PRO A 278 12.82 -14.97 13.58
N LEU A 279 12.94 -14.01 12.68
CA LEU A 279 13.88 -12.88 12.73
C LEU A 279 13.10 -11.59 12.90
N LEU A 280 13.05 -11.08 14.12
CA LEU A 280 12.26 -9.94 14.54
C LEU A 280 13.05 -8.63 14.39
N ASN A 281 12.58 -7.72 13.53
CA ASN A 281 13.13 -6.37 13.41
C ASN A 281 12.40 -5.40 14.34
N HIS A 282 13.11 -4.86 15.33
CA HIS A 282 12.60 -3.94 16.33
C HIS A 282 12.84 -2.48 15.94
N ARG A 283 11.87 -1.62 16.30
CA ARG A 283 11.99 -0.16 16.24
C ARG A 283 11.57 0.45 17.58
N ALA A 284 12.43 1.30 18.13
CA ALA A 284 12.17 1.95 19.43
C ALA A 284 10.96 2.89 19.40
N ASP A 285 10.64 3.50 18.24
CA ASP A 285 9.47 4.36 18.05
C ASP A 285 8.15 3.59 17.81
N ARG A 286 8.19 2.24 17.73
CA ARG A 286 7.02 1.37 17.56
C ARG A 286 7.06 0.13 18.46
N PRO A 287 7.19 0.30 19.77
CA PRO A 287 7.40 -0.83 20.71
C PRO A 287 6.19 -1.77 20.77
N MET A 288 4.96 -1.24 20.57
CA MET A 288 3.74 -2.06 20.57
C MET A 288 3.74 -3.12 19.49
N ARG A 289 4.26 -2.83 18.28
CA ARG A 289 4.38 -3.83 17.23
C ARG A 289 5.28 -4.98 17.65
N THR A 290 6.45 -4.67 18.19
CA THR A 290 7.37 -5.70 18.71
C THR A 290 6.72 -6.54 19.78
N ARG A 291 5.97 -5.95 20.71
CA ARG A 291 5.25 -6.69 21.77
C ARG A 291 4.23 -7.66 21.19
N VAL A 292 3.44 -7.23 20.20
CA VAL A 292 2.45 -8.09 19.54
C VAL A 292 3.12 -9.27 18.85
N PHE A 293 4.18 -9.01 18.07
CA PHE A 293 4.95 -10.08 17.42
C PHE A 293 5.64 -11.00 18.42
N ALA A 294 6.15 -10.48 19.54
CA ALA A 294 6.72 -11.29 20.60
C ALA A 294 5.70 -12.27 21.20
N GLY A 295 4.46 -11.80 21.43
CA GLY A 295 3.36 -12.66 21.87
C GLY A 295 2.99 -13.73 20.86
N LEU A 296 2.97 -13.42 19.58
CA LEU A 296 2.75 -14.42 18.52
C LEU A 296 3.85 -15.47 18.47
N ILE A 297 5.11 -15.03 18.49
CA ILE A 297 6.29 -15.90 18.44
C ILE A 297 6.34 -16.82 19.65
N ALA A 298 5.96 -16.35 20.83
CA ALA A 298 5.94 -17.15 22.06
C ALA A 298 4.98 -18.36 21.97
N GLY A 299 3.95 -18.28 21.12
CA GLY A 299 3.03 -19.38 20.86
C GLY A 299 3.53 -20.42 19.83
N TRP A 300 4.72 -20.27 19.28
CA TRP A 300 5.24 -21.24 18.31
C TRP A 300 5.79 -22.51 19.00
N ASP A 301 5.42 -23.66 18.47
CA ASP A 301 5.93 -24.96 18.91
C ASP A 301 6.22 -25.84 17.69
N PRO A 302 7.49 -26.25 17.47
CA PRO A 302 8.67 -25.90 18.25
C PRO A 302 9.17 -24.47 17.98
N LEU A 303 9.71 -23.80 19.03
CA LEU A 303 10.42 -22.53 18.92
C LEU A 303 11.89 -22.75 19.33
N PRO A 304 12.77 -23.14 18.40
CA PRO A 304 14.15 -23.44 18.73
C PRO A 304 14.97 -22.20 19.07
N ARG A 305 14.70 -21.09 18.36
CA ARG A 305 15.46 -19.85 18.44
C ARG A 305 14.65 -18.67 17.95
N VAL A 306 14.93 -17.47 18.47
CA VAL A 306 14.44 -16.19 17.98
C VAL A 306 15.65 -15.31 17.65
N LEU A 307 15.72 -14.87 16.40
CA LEU A 307 16.70 -13.88 15.97
C LEU A 307 16.12 -12.49 16.12
N VAL A 308 16.93 -11.52 16.55
CA VAL A 308 16.50 -10.11 16.67
C VAL A 308 17.49 -9.18 15.99
N THR A 309 16.97 -8.13 15.39
CA THR A 309 17.75 -7.06 14.74
C THR A 309 17.07 -5.71 14.95
N GLY A 310 17.66 -4.62 14.48
CA GLY A 310 17.14 -3.26 14.66
C GLY A 310 17.55 -2.61 15.98
N ASP A 311 16.73 -1.67 16.45
CA ASP A 311 17.02 -0.88 17.66
C ASP A 311 17.14 -1.77 18.91
N PRO A 312 17.84 -1.33 19.97
CA PRO A 312 17.89 -2.04 21.25
C PRO A 312 16.50 -2.14 21.91
N GLY A 313 16.24 -3.26 22.60
CA GLY A 313 15.02 -3.44 23.41
C GLY A 313 14.10 -4.56 22.96
N ALA A 314 14.32 -5.19 21.81
CA ALA A 314 13.55 -6.35 21.35
C ALA A 314 13.55 -7.49 22.37
N GLU A 315 14.72 -7.78 22.95
CA GLU A 315 14.91 -8.86 23.91
C GLU A 315 14.02 -8.70 25.15
N ARG A 316 13.84 -7.45 25.61
CA ARG A 316 12.96 -7.17 26.76
C ARG A 316 11.51 -7.55 26.47
N GLU A 317 11.01 -7.28 25.28
CA GLU A 317 9.65 -7.63 24.90
C GLU A 317 9.48 -9.14 24.67
N LEU A 318 10.52 -9.82 24.16
CA LEU A 318 10.53 -11.28 24.01
C LEU A 318 10.55 -11.99 25.39
N LEU A 319 11.37 -11.51 26.32
CA LEU A 319 11.41 -12.02 27.69
C LEU A 319 10.07 -11.84 28.41
N ARG A 320 9.43 -10.67 28.23
CA ARG A 320 8.08 -10.40 28.78
C ARG A 320 7.03 -11.33 28.21
N ALA A 321 7.21 -11.77 26.97
CA ALA A 321 6.32 -12.73 26.32
C ALA A 321 6.61 -14.19 26.75
N GLY A 322 7.59 -14.43 27.62
CA GLY A 322 7.93 -15.74 28.14
C GLY A 322 8.95 -16.52 27.31
N ILE A 323 9.61 -15.89 26.33
CA ILE A 323 10.65 -16.54 25.54
C ILE A 323 11.96 -16.54 26.33
N PRO A 324 12.59 -17.72 26.57
CA PRO A 324 13.83 -17.84 27.34
C PRO A 324 15.00 -17.09 26.70
N GLN A 325 15.88 -16.51 27.53
CA GLN A 325 17.03 -15.71 27.09
C GLN A 325 18.00 -16.49 26.19
N ASP A 326 18.21 -17.78 26.49
CA ASP A 326 19.09 -18.68 25.75
C ASP A 326 18.61 -18.96 24.32
N ARG A 327 17.33 -18.74 24.03
CA ARG A 327 16.74 -18.83 22.68
C ARG A 327 16.87 -17.55 21.88
N ILE A 328 17.21 -16.43 22.51
CA ILE A 328 17.26 -15.11 21.85
C ILE A 328 18.69 -14.85 21.36
N ARG A 329 18.85 -14.57 20.05
CA ARG A 329 20.14 -14.22 19.46
C ARG A 329 20.04 -12.92 18.67
N ARG A 330 20.87 -11.95 19.02
CA ARG A 330 20.94 -10.67 18.32
C ARG A 330 21.84 -10.74 17.10
N LEU A 331 21.39 -10.15 16.01
CA LEU A 331 22.12 -9.96 14.76
C LEU A 331 22.42 -8.49 14.53
N PRO A 332 23.42 -8.15 13.68
CA PRO A 332 23.65 -6.79 13.19
C PRO A 332 22.41 -6.19 12.51
N PHE A 333 22.41 -4.87 12.33
CA PHE A 333 21.37 -4.17 11.59
C PHE A 333 21.97 -3.33 10.46
N PRO A 334 21.53 -3.49 9.21
CA PRO A 334 20.66 -4.57 8.74
C PRO A 334 21.34 -5.95 8.85
N PRO A 335 20.58 -7.06 8.96
CA PRO A 335 21.17 -8.39 9.06
C PRO A 335 21.74 -8.83 7.71
N GLU A 336 22.94 -9.37 7.72
CA GLU A 336 23.58 -9.96 6.56
C GLU A 336 23.23 -11.45 6.42
N GLU A 337 23.13 -11.95 5.20
CA GLU A 337 22.80 -13.37 4.92
C GLU A 337 23.74 -14.33 5.66
N ARG A 338 25.03 -14.00 5.71
CA ARG A 338 26.03 -14.82 6.43
C ARG A 338 25.77 -14.87 7.93
N ALA A 339 25.45 -13.73 8.56
CA ALA A 339 25.15 -13.67 9.99
C ALA A 339 23.87 -14.45 10.32
N VAL A 340 22.87 -14.42 9.43
CA VAL A 340 21.66 -15.22 9.56
C VAL A 340 21.99 -16.71 9.43
N ALA A 341 22.80 -17.10 8.44
CA ALA A 341 23.22 -18.49 8.24
C ALA A 341 23.98 -19.04 9.45
N GLU A 342 24.98 -18.30 9.95
CA GLU A 342 25.75 -18.68 11.16
C GLU A 342 24.84 -18.82 12.40
N ALA A 343 23.77 -18.03 12.46
CA ALA A 343 22.84 -18.04 13.57
C ALA A 343 21.92 -19.27 13.60
N VAL A 344 21.79 -20.03 12.52
CA VAL A 344 20.91 -21.21 12.42
C VAL A 344 21.64 -22.48 11.99
N ALA A 345 22.97 -22.45 11.87
CA ALA A 345 23.78 -23.52 11.31
C ALA A 345 23.73 -24.82 12.13
N ASP A 346 23.48 -24.74 13.44
CA ASP A 346 23.36 -25.83 14.37
C ASP A 346 21.96 -26.46 14.47
N LEU A 347 20.99 -25.89 13.76
CA LEU A 347 19.60 -26.37 13.75
C LEU A 347 19.40 -27.44 12.67
N PRO A 348 18.48 -28.42 12.92
CA PRO A 348 18.16 -29.44 11.93
C PRO A 348 17.48 -28.86 10.68
N VAL A 349 17.97 -29.21 9.50
CA VAL A 349 17.40 -28.78 8.23
C VAL A 349 16.20 -29.64 7.81
N PRO A 350 15.24 -29.11 7.06
CA PRO A 350 15.20 -27.75 6.51
C PRO A 350 14.79 -26.69 7.54
N VAL A 351 15.46 -25.54 7.51
CA VAL A 351 15.14 -24.37 8.36
C VAL A 351 14.58 -23.23 7.51
N VAL A 352 13.53 -22.59 7.99
CA VAL A 352 12.96 -21.37 7.39
C VAL A 352 13.13 -20.21 8.37
N VAL A 353 14.07 -19.32 8.09
CA VAL A 353 14.18 -18.05 8.83
C VAL A 353 13.12 -17.08 8.30
N ILE A 354 12.28 -16.55 9.17
CA ILE A 354 11.13 -15.72 8.78
C ILE A 354 11.32 -14.30 9.28
N GLY A 355 11.59 -13.38 8.37
CA GLY A 355 11.69 -11.95 8.67
C GLY A 355 10.33 -11.36 9.02
N CYS A 356 10.21 -10.72 10.19
CA CYS A 356 8.95 -10.17 10.69
C CYS A 356 9.16 -8.89 11.53
N GLY A 357 8.05 -8.24 11.89
CA GLY A 357 8.06 -7.03 12.71
C GLY A 357 8.05 -5.75 11.88
N ASN A 358 9.11 -4.98 11.87
CA ASN A 358 9.17 -3.70 11.16
C ASN A 358 9.92 -3.80 9.83
N ALA A 359 9.42 -3.12 8.79
CA ALA A 359 10.03 -3.15 7.44
C ALA A 359 11.17 -2.13 7.27
N ARG A 360 11.26 -1.07 8.10
CA ARG A 360 12.29 -0.04 7.96
C ARG A 360 13.70 -0.63 8.08
N GLY A 361 14.56 -0.30 7.13
CA GLY A 361 15.91 -0.86 7.01
C GLY A 361 15.95 -2.23 6.32
N MET A 362 14.78 -2.75 5.89
CA MET A 362 14.62 -4.01 5.19
C MET A 362 14.08 -3.81 3.75
N GLU A 363 14.21 -2.61 3.22
CA GLU A 363 13.67 -2.23 1.89
C GLU A 363 14.30 -3.04 0.74
N ALA A 364 15.54 -3.49 0.90
CA ALA A 364 16.22 -4.40 -0.04
C ALA A 364 15.54 -5.79 -0.15
N PHE A 365 14.63 -6.10 0.77
CA PHE A 365 13.95 -7.39 0.87
C PHE A 365 12.43 -7.25 0.62
N GLU A 366 12.00 -6.22 -0.11
CA GLU A 366 10.59 -6.08 -0.49
C GLU A 366 10.15 -7.21 -1.44
N PRO A 367 8.84 -7.53 -1.51
CA PRO A 367 8.31 -8.54 -2.41
C PRO A 367 8.73 -8.26 -3.86
N VAL A 368 9.14 -9.31 -4.56
CA VAL A 368 9.51 -9.25 -5.98
C VAL A 368 8.41 -9.85 -6.84
N ALA A 369 8.33 -9.40 -8.09
CA ALA A 369 7.42 -9.96 -9.07
C ALA A 369 7.91 -11.36 -9.49
N SER A 370 7.11 -12.39 -9.23
CA SER A 370 7.36 -13.74 -9.77
C SER A 370 6.89 -13.82 -11.21
N GLY A 371 7.75 -14.28 -12.12
CA GLY A 371 7.36 -14.57 -13.51
C GLY A 371 8.09 -13.83 -14.61
N PHE A 372 9.08 -12.96 -14.29
CA PHE A 372 10.03 -12.50 -15.29
C PHE A 372 11.32 -13.33 -15.18
N PRO A 373 11.81 -13.94 -16.28
CA PRO A 373 13.17 -14.47 -16.32
C PRO A 373 14.14 -13.30 -16.10
N ASP A 374 15.16 -13.51 -15.27
CA ASP A 374 16.22 -12.56 -15.01
C ASP A 374 16.77 -12.01 -16.33
N GLY A 375 16.66 -10.70 -16.56
CA GLY A 375 17.46 -10.02 -17.56
C GLY A 375 16.83 -9.66 -18.90
N ALA A 376 15.53 -9.40 -19.01
CA ALA A 376 14.99 -8.72 -20.19
C ALA A 376 14.87 -7.22 -19.94
N GLY A 377 15.98 -6.50 -20.14
CA GLY A 377 15.95 -5.05 -20.30
C GLY A 377 15.03 -4.69 -21.46
N VAL A 378 14.12 -3.74 -21.22
CA VAL A 378 13.27 -3.16 -22.26
C VAL A 378 14.14 -2.38 -23.23
N ALA A 379 14.57 -3.05 -24.30
CA ALA A 379 15.08 -2.40 -25.50
C ALA A 379 13.90 -2.32 -26.49
N GLY A 380 13.53 -1.08 -26.82
CA GLY A 380 12.92 -0.61 -28.04
C GLY A 380 11.81 -1.44 -28.71
N ALA A 381 10.59 -0.92 -28.62
CA ALA A 381 9.62 -1.10 -29.69
C ALA A 381 8.94 0.25 -29.93
N GLY A 382 9.58 1.06 -30.78
CA GLY A 382 8.86 2.07 -31.53
C GLY A 382 8.11 1.37 -32.67
N GLN A 383 6.82 1.56 -32.72
CA GLN A 383 6.06 1.84 -33.96
C GLN A 383 4.62 2.16 -33.61
N ALA A 384 4.19 3.27 -34.17
CA ALA A 384 2.89 3.86 -34.04
C ALA A 384 1.79 2.90 -34.57
N GLY A 385 0.87 2.60 -33.69
CA GLY A 385 -0.46 2.11 -34.06
C GLY A 385 -1.48 3.16 -33.64
N THR A 386 -2.06 3.84 -34.62
CA THR A 386 -3.18 4.76 -34.46
C THR A 386 -4.38 4.01 -33.90
N GLY A 387 -4.51 3.96 -32.61
CA GLY A 387 -5.68 3.44 -31.92
C GLY A 387 -6.77 4.51 -31.87
N THR A 388 -7.86 4.22 -32.51
CA THR A 388 -9.12 4.94 -32.55
C THR A 388 -9.51 5.40 -31.14
N VAL A 389 -9.61 6.71 -30.96
CA VAL A 389 -10.18 7.34 -29.77
C VAL A 389 -11.64 6.89 -29.68
N LEU A 390 -11.97 6.11 -28.67
CA LEU A 390 -13.35 5.83 -28.30
C LEU A 390 -13.98 7.13 -27.82
N SER A 391 -14.69 7.80 -28.76
CA SER A 391 -15.50 8.95 -28.47
C SER A 391 -16.72 8.52 -27.66
N GLY A 392 -16.87 9.08 -26.47
CA GLY A 392 -18.16 9.43 -25.91
C GLY A 392 -18.96 8.32 -25.25
N GLN A 393 -18.48 7.81 -24.13
CA GLN A 393 -19.40 7.47 -23.05
C GLN A 393 -18.99 8.28 -21.81
N ARG A 394 -19.80 9.30 -21.50
CA ARG A 394 -19.71 10.04 -20.24
C ARG A 394 -20.00 9.05 -19.12
N LEU A 395 -19.13 8.98 -18.14
CA LEU A 395 -19.45 8.39 -16.86
C LEU A 395 -20.70 9.10 -16.30
N PRO A 396 -21.71 8.39 -15.82
CA PRO A 396 -22.92 9.01 -15.29
C PRO A 396 -22.59 9.82 -14.02
N GLY A 397 -22.86 11.11 -14.05
CA GLY A 397 -22.78 11.98 -12.88
C GLY A 397 -21.89 13.20 -13.11
N GLY A 398 -22.49 14.34 -13.46
CA GLY A 398 -21.81 15.62 -13.40
C GLY A 398 -22.43 16.69 -14.27
N GLU A 399 -23.67 17.06 -14.02
CA GLU A 399 -24.15 18.39 -14.36
C GLU A 399 -23.63 19.37 -13.31
N GLU A 400 -22.91 20.38 -13.74
CA GLU A 400 -22.52 21.49 -12.87
C GLU A 400 -23.77 22.32 -12.52
N PRO A 401 -24.01 22.63 -11.24
CA PRO A 401 -24.92 23.72 -10.92
C PRO A 401 -24.22 25.08 -11.18
N SER A 402 -24.90 25.91 -11.83
CA SER A 402 -24.62 27.32 -12.12
C SER A 402 -24.16 28.14 -10.89
#